data_b81b7526c63e9810adfa8967329f7762
#
_entry.id   b81b7526c63e9810adfa8967329f7762
#
_cell.length_a   1.000
_cell.length_b   1.000
_cell.length_c   1.000
_cell.angle_alpha   90.00
_cell.angle_beta   90.00
_cell.angle_gamma   90.00
#
_symmetry.space_group_name_H-M   'P 1'
#
loop_
_entity.id
_entity.type
_entity.pdbx_description
1 polymer ?
#
loop_
_entity_poly.entity_id
_entity_poly.type
_entity_poly.pdbx_seq_one_letter_code
_entity_poly.pdbx_strand_id
1 'polypeptide(L)'
;IHFTKLVKVRVSLNTPYISFPQRVPKKWKYHWVCKNKDVNPKYPIYVVSKNRGDSRLTIKCLERLNIPYYVVIEPQNYGEYKVVIDKKKILVLPYSNSGDGVGRSRNWVWDHSKSMGFKRHWVMDDNIVDFHRLYGNRKLPIGDGGMFRVCEEFVDRFKKFGITIKSLNR
;
A
#
# COMPACT_ATOMS: atom_id res chain seq x y z
N ILE A 1 -8.23 16.00 21.74
CA ILE A 1 -7.02 16.67 21.21
C ILE A 1 -7.50 17.86 20.41
N HIS A 2 -7.29 19.09 20.92
CA HIS A 2 -7.65 20.31 20.21
C HIS A 2 -6.52 20.67 19.24
N PHE A 3 -6.79 20.62 17.95
CA PHE A 3 -5.88 21.11 16.92
C PHE A 3 -6.13 22.61 16.70
N THR A 4 -5.16 23.45 17.03
CA THR A 4 -5.27 24.90 16.87
C THR A 4 -4.94 25.36 15.45
N LYS A 5 -4.18 24.56 14.69
CA LYS A 5 -3.78 24.88 13.31
C LYS A 5 -3.31 23.61 12.58
N LEU A 6 -3.57 23.54 11.28
CA LEU A 6 -3.08 22.47 10.41
C LEU A 6 -1.93 23.00 9.56
N VAL A 7 -0.91 22.17 9.40
CA VAL A 7 0.18 22.40 8.44
C VAL A 7 -0.15 21.63 7.16
N LYS A 8 -0.18 22.32 6.04
CA LYS A 8 -0.38 21.71 4.72
C LYS A 8 0.95 21.27 4.16
N VAL A 9 1.07 20.03 3.78
CA VAL A 9 2.27 19.45 3.15
C VAL A 9 1.90 18.92 1.78
N ARG A 10 2.59 19.40 0.75
CA ARG A 10 2.41 18.90 -0.61
C ARG A 10 3.18 17.59 -0.75
N VAL A 11 2.48 16.54 -1.14
CA VAL A 11 3.03 15.18 -1.25
C VAL A 11 3.39 14.85 -2.69
N SER A 12 2.63 15.39 -3.64
CA SER A 12 2.90 15.29 -5.07
C SER A 12 2.37 16.52 -5.81
N LEU A 13 2.71 16.65 -7.09
CA LEU A 13 2.18 17.72 -7.95
C LEU A 13 0.67 17.60 -8.14
N ASN A 14 0.13 16.38 -8.09
CA ASN A 14 -1.27 16.08 -8.37
C ASN A 14 -2.12 15.88 -7.11
N THR A 15 -1.50 15.68 -5.95
CA THR A 15 -2.21 15.64 -4.66
C THR A 15 -2.11 17.00 -4.00
N PRO A 16 -3.24 17.62 -3.66
CA PRO A 16 -3.20 19.01 -3.21
C PRO A 16 -2.38 19.19 -1.94
N TYR A 17 -2.63 18.48 -0.87
CA TYR A 17 -1.87 18.56 0.37
C TYR A 17 -2.33 17.50 1.38
N ILE A 18 -1.41 17.01 2.21
CA ILE A 18 -1.72 16.32 3.46
C ILE A 18 -1.65 17.36 4.59
N SER A 19 -2.67 17.36 5.45
CA SER A 19 -2.72 18.28 6.59
C SER A 19 -2.33 17.56 7.86
N PHE A 20 -1.43 18.16 8.62
CA PHE A 20 -0.95 17.66 9.91
C PHE A 20 -1.29 18.64 11.03
N PRO A 21 -1.56 18.13 12.25
CA PRO A 21 -1.77 19.00 13.41
C PRO A 21 -0.49 19.77 13.75
N GLN A 22 -0.64 21.03 14.11
CA GLN A 22 0.50 21.93 14.36
C GLN A 22 1.36 21.53 15.58
N ARG A 23 0.81 20.75 16.51
CA ARG A 23 1.54 20.23 17.69
C ARG A 23 2.52 19.10 17.40
N VAL A 24 2.66 18.69 16.16
CA VAL A 24 3.73 17.78 15.75
C VAL A 24 5.09 18.45 16.03
N PRO A 25 6.02 17.78 16.72
CA PRO A 25 7.34 18.36 17.02
C PRO A 25 7.99 18.99 15.80
N LYS A 26 8.68 20.13 15.95
CA LYS A 26 9.30 20.86 14.83
C LYS A 26 10.12 19.95 13.90
N LYS A 27 10.87 19.01 14.47
CA LYS A 27 11.63 18.00 13.74
C LYS A 27 10.77 17.09 12.82
N TRP A 28 9.48 16.93 13.11
CA TRP A 28 8.57 16.14 12.31
C TRP A 28 7.97 16.95 11.14
N LYS A 29 7.86 18.27 11.27
CA LYS A 29 7.34 19.13 10.20
C LYS A 29 8.16 19.05 8.92
N TYR A 30 9.49 18.92 9.04
CA TYR A 30 10.39 18.87 7.89
C TYR A 30 10.56 17.48 7.28
N HIS A 31 10.10 16.45 7.98
CA HIS A 31 10.33 15.08 7.57
C HIS A 31 9.18 14.48 6.75
N TRP A 32 8.03 15.14 6.72
CA TRP A 32 6.85 14.68 5.99
C TRP A 32 6.76 15.27 4.57
N VAL A 33 7.75 16.06 4.19
CA VAL A 33 7.84 16.57 2.82
C VAL A 33 8.50 15.49 1.97
N CYS A 34 7.72 14.90 1.10
CA CYS A 34 8.26 14.05 0.04
C CYS A 34 9.08 14.94 -0.90
N LYS A 35 10.39 14.89 -0.83
CA LYS A 35 11.29 15.69 -1.67
C LYS A 35 11.29 15.23 -3.13
N ASN A 36 10.85 14.01 -3.38
CA ASN A 36 10.81 13.43 -4.70
C ASN A 36 9.49 13.73 -5.40
N LYS A 37 9.58 14.09 -6.67
CA LYS A 37 8.44 14.20 -7.59
C LYS A 37 7.82 12.83 -7.91
N ASP A 38 8.50 11.75 -7.53
CA ASP A 38 8.03 10.39 -7.72
C ASP A 38 6.93 10.08 -6.71
N VAL A 39 5.74 9.88 -7.21
CA VAL A 39 4.54 9.55 -6.43
C VAL A 39 4.36 8.04 -6.23
N ASN A 40 5.21 7.22 -6.86
CA ASN A 40 5.15 5.78 -6.70
C ASN A 40 5.70 5.33 -5.33
N PRO A 41 5.17 4.26 -4.75
CA PRO A 41 5.74 3.64 -3.56
C PRO A 41 7.22 3.28 -3.78
N LYS A 42 8.04 3.50 -2.76
CA LYS A 42 9.45 3.11 -2.73
C LYS A 42 9.61 1.59 -2.59
N TYR A 43 8.70 1.00 -1.83
CA TYR A 43 8.71 -0.42 -1.53
C TYR A 43 7.64 -1.17 -2.33
N PRO A 44 7.90 -2.42 -2.71
CA PRO A 44 6.96 -3.20 -3.50
C PRO A 44 5.65 -3.44 -2.74
N ILE A 45 4.55 -3.39 -3.47
CA ILE A 45 3.22 -3.75 -2.99
C ILE A 45 2.90 -5.17 -3.45
N TYR A 46 2.53 -6.02 -2.51
CA TYR A 46 2.04 -7.37 -2.76
C TYR A 46 0.57 -7.46 -2.37
N VAL A 47 -0.26 -7.91 -3.28
CA VAL A 47 -1.68 -8.19 -3.04
C VAL A 47 -1.84 -9.71 -2.98
N VAL A 48 -2.16 -10.24 -1.80
CA VAL A 48 -2.43 -11.68 -1.65
C VAL A 48 -3.88 -11.92 -2.02
N SER A 49 -4.11 -12.82 -2.97
CA SER A 49 -5.46 -13.06 -3.50
C SER A 49 -5.69 -14.54 -3.79
N LYS A 50 -6.94 -15.00 -3.55
CA LYS A 50 -7.36 -16.37 -3.80
C LYS A 50 -8.80 -16.40 -4.30
N ASN A 51 -9.04 -17.04 -5.47
CA ASN A 51 -10.37 -17.24 -6.06
C ASN A 51 -11.16 -15.93 -6.27
N ARG A 52 -10.49 -14.83 -6.63
CA ARG A 52 -11.11 -13.51 -6.80
C ARG A 52 -10.63 -12.75 -8.04
N GLY A 53 -10.31 -13.47 -9.12
CA GLY A 53 -9.86 -12.87 -10.37
C GLY A 53 -10.86 -11.89 -10.96
N ASP A 54 -12.16 -12.14 -10.82
CA ASP A 54 -13.21 -11.25 -11.34
C ASP A 54 -13.38 -9.99 -10.50
N SER A 55 -13.49 -10.13 -9.17
CA SER A 55 -13.69 -8.99 -8.28
C SER A 55 -12.44 -8.13 -8.15
N ARG A 56 -11.29 -8.75 -7.81
CA ARG A 56 -9.95 -8.14 -7.63
C ARG A 56 -9.94 -6.65 -7.24
N LEU A 57 -10.72 -6.28 -6.23
CA LEU A 57 -10.99 -4.89 -5.87
C LEU A 57 -9.73 -4.07 -5.63
N THR A 58 -8.81 -4.57 -4.82
CA THR A 58 -7.54 -3.90 -4.52
C THR A 58 -6.71 -3.68 -5.78
N ILE A 59 -6.66 -4.68 -6.67
CA ILE A 59 -5.90 -4.60 -7.92
C ILE A 59 -6.49 -3.52 -8.83
N LYS A 60 -7.82 -3.51 -9.04
CA LYS A 60 -8.50 -2.48 -9.82
C LYS A 60 -8.25 -1.07 -9.24
N CYS A 61 -8.23 -0.95 -7.92
CA CYS A 61 -7.92 0.33 -7.27
C CYS A 61 -6.48 0.77 -7.54
N LEU A 62 -5.49 -0.11 -7.39
CA LEU A 62 -4.09 0.20 -7.65
C LEU A 62 -3.85 0.53 -9.13
N GLU A 63 -4.49 -0.18 -10.06
CA GLU A 63 -4.43 0.11 -11.50
C GLU A 63 -5.01 1.49 -11.84
N ARG A 64 -6.19 1.82 -11.30
CA ARG A 64 -6.80 3.14 -11.47
C ARG A 64 -5.90 4.27 -10.96
N LEU A 65 -5.16 4.04 -9.88
CA LEU A 65 -4.22 5.00 -9.29
C LEU A 65 -2.84 4.97 -9.95
N ASN A 66 -2.64 4.11 -10.96
CA ASN A 66 -1.35 3.87 -11.62
C ASN A 66 -0.22 3.50 -10.64
N ILE A 67 -0.53 2.70 -9.62
CA ILE A 67 0.41 2.27 -8.60
C ILE A 67 0.94 0.88 -8.96
N PRO A 68 2.28 0.68 -9.01
CA PRO A 68 2.88 -0.63 -9.28
C PRO A 68 2.60 -1.61 -8.14
N TYR A 69 2.31 -2.86 -8.50
CA TYR A 69 2.02 -3.93 -7.56
C TYR A 69 2.42 -5.29 -8.12
N TYR A 70 2.49 -6.29 -7.23
CA TYR A 70 2.50 -7.71 -7.55
C TYR A 70 1.25 -8.35 -6.96
N VAL A 71 0.65 -9.30 -7.68
CA VAL A 71 -0.38 -10.18 -7.15
C VAL A 71 0.22 -11.54 -6.81
N VAL A 72 -0.06 -12.02 -5.60
CA VAL A 72 0.45 -13.31 -5.09
C VAL A 72 -0.73 -14.28 -5.03
N ILE A 73 -0.65 -15.33 -5.80
CA ILE A 73 -1.73 -16.31 -5.98
C ILE A 73 -1.24 -17.75 -5.84
N GLU A 74 -2.16 -18.64 -5.53
CA GLU A 74 -1.89 -20.07 -5.58
C GLU A 74 -1.92 -20.59 -7.05
N PRO A 75 -1.18 -21.67 -7.38
CA PRO A 75 -1.06 -22.18 -8.74
C PRO A 75 -2.39 -22.44 -9.47
N GLN A 76 -3.40 -22.94 -8.77
CA GLN A 76 -4.72 -23.23 -9.36
C GLN A 76 -5.44 -21.96 -9.85
N ASN A 77 -5.11 -20.79 -9.31
CA ASN A 77 -5.71 -19.53 -9.73
C ASN A 77 -5.02 -18.89 -10.93
N TYR A 78 -3.85 -19.37 -11.34
CA TYR A 78 -3.06 -18.73 -12.40
C TYR A 78 -3.83 -18.57 -13.72
N GLY A 79 -4.65 -19.57 -14.07
CA GLY A 79 -5.49 -19.53 -15.28
C GLY A 79 -6.44 -18.34 -15.33
N GLU A 80 -7.06 -18.04 -14.20
CA GLU A 80 -8.02 -16.92 -14.03
C GLU A 80 -7.32 -15.56 -14.10
N TYR A 81 -6.19 -15.41 -13.39
CA TYR A 81 -5.52 -14.13 -13.28
C TYR A 81 -4.73 -13.72 -14.51
N LYS A 82 -4.13 -14.67 -15.24
CA LYS A 82 -3.31 -14.39 -16.44
C LYS A 82 -4.10 -13.77 -17.60
N VAL A 83 -5.43 -13.88 -17.59
CA VAL A 83 -6.31 -13.31 -18.62
C VAL A 83 -6.55 -11.82 -18.38
N VAL A 84 -6.49 -11.39 -17.13
CA VAL A 84 -6.89 -10.05 -16.70
C VAL A 84 -5.75 -9.20 -16.13
N ILE A 85 -4.58 -9.80 -15.89
CA ILE A 85 -3.41 -9.13 -15.30
C ILE A 85 -2.16 -9.48 -16.12
N ASP A 86 -1.27 -8.50 -16.29
CA ASP A 86 0.05 -8.74 -16.92
C ASP A 86 0.80 -9.82 -16.14
N LYS A 87 1.25 -10.85 -16.86
CA LYS A 87 2.00 -12.00 -16.31
C LYS A 87 3.21 -11.58 -15.48
N LYS A 88 3.85 -10.45 -15.82
CA LYS A 88 5.00 -9.91 -15.08
C LYS A 88 4.65 -9.45 -13.66
N LYS A 89 3.37 -9.19 -13.39
CA LYS A 89 2.87 -8.79 -12.07
C LYS A 89 2.39 -9.98 -11.23
N ILE A 90 2.32 -11.18 -11.82
CA ILE A 90 1.78 -12.38 -11.15
C ILE A 90 2.92 -13.18 -10.52
N LEU A 91 2.84 -13.38 -9.23
CA LEU A 91 3.72 -14.24 -8.45
C LEU A 91 2.95 -15.47 -7.99
N VAL A 92 3.41 -16.63 -8.38
CA VAL A 92 2.74 -17.91 -8.07
C VAL A 92 3.41 -18.54 -6.86
N LEU A 93 2.62 -18.88 -5.86
CA LEU A 93 3.08 -19.58 -4.67
C LEU A 93 3.53 -21.01 -5.00
N PRO A 94 4.54 -21.56 -4.31
CA PRO A 94 5.03 -22.92 -4.55
C PRO A 94 4.15 -24.02 -3.94
N TYR A 95 2.92 -23.69 -3.55
CA TYR A 95 1.98 -24.62 -2.91
C TYR A 95 0.53 -24.23 -3.22
N SER A 96 -0.37 -25.19 -3.06
CA SER A 96 -1.82 -25.05 -3.26
C SER A 96 -2.57 -25.57 -2.06
N ASN A 97 -3.68 -24.92 -1.69
CA ASN A 97 -4.67 -25.38 -0.70
C ASN A 97 -4.05 -25.91 0.60
N SER A 98 -3.02 -25.25 1.11
CA SER A 98 -2.30 -25.72 2.32
C SER A 98 -3.14 -25.73 3.61
N GLY A 99 -4.32 -25.13 3.62
CA GLY A 99 -5.16 -25.02 4.83
C GLY A 99 -4.67 -24.01 5.87
N ASP A 100 -3.42 -23.51 5.75
CA ASP A 100 -2.76 -22.65 6.73
C ASP A 100 -3.22 -21.17 6.67
N GLY A 101 -4.29 -20.90 5.93
CA GLY A 101 -4.82 -19.55 5.76
C GLY A 101 -3.84 -18.59 5.08
N VAL A 102 -4.03 -17.28 5.30
CA VAL A 102 -3.20 -16.23 4.67
C VAL A 102 -1.81 -16.07 5.29
N GLY A 103 -1.54 -16.67 6.44
CA GLY A 103 -0.27 -16.54 7.15
C GLY A 103 0.91 -17.04 6.34
N ARG A 104 0.78 -18.23 5.74
CA ARG A 104 1.81 -18.84 4.90
C ARG A 104 2.15 -17.99 3.67
N SER A 105 1.13 -17.44 3.01
CA SER A 105 1.33 -16.56 1.85
C SER A 105 2.05 -15.26 2.24
N ARG A 106 1.75 -14.69 3.40
CA ARG A 106 2.43 -13.50 3.93
C ARG A 106 3.88 -13.78 4.30
N ASN A 107 4.17 -14.95 4.86
CA ASN A 107 5.55 -15.39 5.14
C ASN A 107 6.34 -15.55 3.84
N TRP A 108 5.73 -16.17 2.82
CA TRP A 108 6.36 -16.28 1.52
C TRP A 108 6.67 -14.91 0.89
N VAL A 109 5.74 -13.96 0.99
CA VAL A 109 5.97 -12.57 0.54
C VAL A 109 7.16 -11.95 1.27
N TRP A 110 7.28 -12.17 2.57
CA TRP A 110 8.42 -11.70 3.37
C TRP A 110 9.74 -12.25 2.81
N ASP A 111 9.82 -13.55 2.58
CA ASP A 111 11.03 -14.20 2.07
C ASP A 111 11.35 -13.76 0.65
N HIS A 112 10.34 -13.66 -0.22
CA HIS A 112 10.49 -13.13 -1.59
C HIS A 112 10.99 -11.67 -1.57
N SER A 113 10.40 -10.81 -0.76
CA SER A 113 10.84 -9.41 -0.65
C SER A 113 12.29 -9.30 -0.19
N LYS A 114 12.72 -10.12 0.77
CA LYS A 114 14.11 -10.19 1.23
C LYS A 114 15.06 -10.68 0.14
N SER A 115 14.69 -11.72 -0.61
CA SER A 115 15.50 -12.25 -1.71
C SER A 115 15.72 -11.21 -2.82
N MET A 116 14.74 -10.31 -3.03
CA MET A 116 14.84 -9.19 -3.95
C MET A 116 15.62 -7.99 -3.39
N GLY A 117 16.15 -8.08 -2.15
CA GLY A 117 16.95 -7.04 -1.52
C GLY A 117 16.14 -5.88 -0.92
N PHE A 118 14.83 -6.00 -0.83
CA PHE A 118 14.00 -4.93 -0.25
C PHE A 118 14.06 -4.95 1.27
N LYS A 119 14.24 -3.77 1.86
CA LYS A 119 14.24 -3.59 3.33
C LYS A 119 12.84 -3.65 3.92
N ARG A 120 11.82 -3.33 3.15
CA ARG A 120 10.40 -3.26 3.53
C ARG A 120 9.53 -3.61 2.34
N HIS A 121 8.28 -3.94 2.60
CA HIS A 121 7.27 -4.17 1.59
C HIS A 121 5.88 -3.87 2.16
N TRP A 122 4.92 -3.73 1.26
CA TRP A 122 3.51 -3.65 1.58
C TRP A 122 2.85 -5.00 1.30
N VAL A 123 2.01 -5.45 2.22
CA VAL A 123 1.12 -6.60 2.00
C VAL A 123 -0.31 -6.13 2.16
N MET A 124 -1.13 -6.41 1.17
CA MET A 124 -2.54 -6.01 1.13
C MET A 124 -3.43 -7.22 0.85
N ASP A 125 -4.63 -7.17 1.41
CA ASP A 125 -5.71 -8.07 1.06
C ASP A 125 -6.36 -7.62 -0.27
N ASP A 126 -7.09 -8.51 -0.93
CA ASP A 126 -7.68 -8.30 -2.26
C ASP A 126 -9.04 -7.59 -2.26
N ASN A 127 -9.54 -7.21 -1.10
CA ASN A 127 -10.89 -6.67 -0.88
C ASN A 127 -10.95 -5.15 -0.62
N ILE A 128 -9.85 -4.42 -0.86
CA ILE A 128 -9.80 -2.98 -0.67
C ILE A 128 -10.40 -2.30 -1.90
N VAL A 129 -11.50 -1.59 -1.69
CA VAL A 129 -12.22 -0.87 -2.77
C VAL A 129 -11.51 0.42 -3.14
N ASP A 130 -11.05 1.17 -2.13
CA ASP A 130 -10.41 2.47 -2.34
C ASP A 130 -9.54 2.89 -1.17
N PHE A 131 -8.61 3.81 -1.43
CA PHE A 131 -7.77 4.45 -0.43
C PHE A 131 -8.22 5.89 -0.24
N HIS A 132 -8.31 6.29 1.03
CA HIS A 132 -8.76 7.61 1.41
C HIS A 132 -7.79 8.24 2.40
N ARG A 133 -7.73 9.56 2.38
CA ARG A 133 -7.10 10.36 3.42
C ARG A 133 -8.16 11.06 4.25
N LEU A 134 -7.92 11.23 5.53
CA LEU A 134 -8.79 12.02 6.40
C LEU A 134 -8.37 13.50 6.34
N TYR A 135 -9.32 14.36 6.01
CA TYR A 135 -9.15 15.81 6.02
C TYR A 135 -10.42 16.51 6.51
N GLY A 136 -10.30 17.27 7.61
CA GLY A 136 -11.44 17.98 8.19
C GLY A 136 -12.64 17.06 8.47
N ASN A 137 -12.41 15.90 9.08
CA ASN A 137 -13.39 14.83 9.35
C ASN A 137 -14.08 14.23 8.10
N ARG A 138 -13.54 14.48 6.90
CA ARG A 138 -14.04 13.91 5.65
C ARG A 138 -13.04 12.91 5.09
N LYS A 139 -13.55 11.80 4.57
CA LYS A 139 -12.78 10.84 3.79
C LYS A 139 -12.66 11.36 2.36
N LEU A 140 -11.45 11.71 1.94
CA LEU A 140 -11.18 12.15 0.57
C LEU A 140 -10.41 11.05 -0.16
N PRO A 141 -10.86 10.64 -1.36
CA PRO A 141 -10.12 9.65 -2.13
C PRO A 141 -8.73 10.18 -2.49
N ILE A 142 -7.74 9.29 -2.56
CA ILE A 142 -6.41 9.65 -3.04
C ILE A 142 -6.38 9.59 -4.57
N GLY A 143 -5.51 10.40 -5.17
CA GLY A 143 -5.35 10.46 -6.63
C GLY A 143 -4.13 9.70 -7.16
N ASP A 144 -3.20 9.32 -6.28
CA ASP A 144 -1.93 8.67 -6.63
C ASP A 144 -1.31 7.91 -5.47
N GLY A 145 -0.10 7.39 -5.66
CA GLY A 145 0.66 6.64 -4.65
C GLY A 145 1.33 7.49 -3.56
N GLY A 146 1.13 8.81 -3.55
CA GLY A 146 1.79 9.71 -2.60
C GLY A 146 1.51 9.39 -1.13
N MET A 147 0.34 8.82 -0.82
CA MET A 147 0.02 8.33 0.53
C MET A 147 1.01 7.25 0.99
N PHE A 148 1.33 6.30 0.12
CA PHE A 148 2.29 5.23 0.43
C PHE A 148 3.67 5.81 0.70
N ARG A 149 4.12 6.77 -0.13
CA ARG A 149 5.40 7.47 0.08
C ARG A 149 5.48 8.17 1.43
N VAL A 150 4.42 8.84 1.85
CA VAL A 150 4.38 9.50 3.17
C VAL A 150 4.49 8.50 4.31
N CYS A 151 3.79 7.38 4.21
CA CYS A 151 3.90 6.31 5.20
C CYS A 151 5.31 5.71 5.23
N GLU A 152 5.92 5.49 4.08
CA GLU A 152 7.29 4.98 3.94
C GLU A 152 8.32 5.94 4.54
N GLU A 153 8.23 7.23 4.25
CA GLU A 153 9.08 8.27 4.83
C GLU A 153 8.98 8.32 6.37
N PHE A 154 7.81 8.05 6.91
CA PHE A 154 7.63 7.94 8.35
C PHE A 154 8.30 6.68 8.91
N VAL A 155 8.02 5.52 8.30
CA VAL A 155 8.49 4.21 8.78
C VAL A 155 10.01 4.08 8.66
N ASP A 156 10.61 4.67 7.63
CA ASP A 156 12.06 4.60 7.38
C ASP A 156 12.93 5.24 8.46
N ARG A 157 12.34 6.04 9.35
CA ARG A 157 13.05 6.61 10.52
C ARG A 157 13.31 5.61 11.62
N PHE A 158 12.63 4.48 11.58
CA PHE A 158 12.68 3.46 12.63
C PHE A 158 13.25 2.17 12.07
N LYS A 159 14.25 1.60 12.74
CA LYS A 159 14.87 0.34 12.31
C LYS A 159 13.91 -0.85 12.37
N LYS A 160 12.97 -0.83 13.33
CA LYS A 160 11.98 -1.89 13.55
C LYS A 160 10.62 -1.28 13.79
N PHE A 161 9.93 -0.89 12.72
CA PHE A 161 8.60 -0.32 12.79
C PHE A 161 7.76 -0.77 11.59
N GLY A 162 6.50 -1.03 11.83
CA GLY A 162 5.50 -1.34 10.81
C GLY A 162 4.24 -0.52 11.04
N ILE A 163 3.51 -0.21 9.99
CA ILE A 163 2.20 0.42 10.06
C ILE A 163 1.16 -0.61 9.58
N THR A 164 0.16 -0.86 10.41
CA THR A 164 -1.02 -1.60 10.00
C THR A 164 -2.13 -0.61 9.66
N ILE A 165 -2.59 -0.63 8.43
CA ILE A 165 -3.77 0.13 7.99
C ILE A 165 -4.96 -0.81 8.11
N LYS A 166 -5.90 -0.48 9.01
CA LYS A 166 -7.15 -1.21 9.13
C LYS A 166 -8.21 -0.59 8.23
N SER A 167 -8.93 -1.41 7.50
CA SER A 167 -10.17 -1.03 6.85
C SER A 167 -11.22 -0.79 7.93
N LEU A 168 -11.77 0.39 7.98
CA LEU A 168 -12.98 0.66 8.76
C LEU A 168 -14.17 0.32 7.86
N ASN A 169 -14.61 -0.93 7.94
CA ASN A 169 -15.91 -1.30 7.41
C ASN A 169 -16.97 -0.61 8.28
N ARG A 170 -17.66 0.33 7.71
CA ARG A 170 -18.98 0.80 8.16
C ARG A 170 -19.96 0.58 7.05
#